data_3e37248e0533bb906862f9d45609eeb0
#
_entry.id   3e37248e0533bb906862f9d45609eeb0
#
_cell.length_a   1.000
_cell.length_b   1.000
_cell.length_c   1.000
_cell.angle_alpha   90.00
_cell.angle_beta   90.00
_cell.angle_gamma   90.00
#
_symmetry.space_group_name_H-M   'P 1'
#
loop_
_entity.id
_entity.type
_entity.pdbx_description
1 polymer ?
#
loop_
_entity_poly.entity_id
_entity_poly.type
_entity_poly.pdbx_seq_one_letter_code
_entity_poly.pdbx_strand_id
1 'polypeptide(L)'
;MKRQFLRTNAFWLVLSLALALISAVGASIVQTSGGAVSEKNISWVTSSGLTMSAILMVPNGATASDKRPAIVLAHGWWNDKEMQDSNYVELARRGYVVLSIDMYGHGSSSIMKVGHEMDAATGMYDGVKYIATLPYVDTSDIGISGHSNGARAANWAIPLDDAAKTQLIKSVYLVDNDPIYTDAKGKFINYYGNRDVGVQANQYDEFFFRSYSKTGQETTDPREFITTPQAQSFLD
;
A
#
# COMPACT_ATOMS: atom_id res chain seq x y z
N MET A 1 30.86 11.07 -46.91
CA MET A 1 30.09 10.01 -46.22
C MET A 1 30.17 10.07 -44.69
N LYS A 2 31.35 10.05 -44.02
CA LYS A 2 31.44 10.07 -42.54
C LYS A 2 30.77 11.29 -41.87
N ARG A 3 30.89 12.50 -42.40
CA ARG A 3 30.29 13.71 -41.82
C ARG A 3 28.74 13.72 -41.91
N GLN A 4 28.16 13.13 -42.96
CA GLN A 4 26.71 13.06 -43.14
C GLN A 4 26.11 12.00 -42.18
N PHE A 5 26.81 10.87 -42.00
CA PHE A 5 26.44 9.83 -41.04
C PHE A 5 26.46 10.33 -39.61
N LEU A 6 27.50 11.07 -39.19
CA LEU A 6 27.59 11.66 -37.86
C LEU A 6 26.51 12.74 -37.61
N ARG A 7 26.16 13.56 -38.62
CA ARG A 7 25.07 14.53 -38.50
C ARG A 7 23.71 13.86 -38.33
N THR A 8 23.43 12.78 -39.06
CA THR A 8 22.20 12.03 -38.95
C THR A 8 22.08 11.37 -37.57
N ASN A 9 23.16 10.76 -37.10
CA ASN A 9 23.16 10.14 -35.77
C ASN A 9 23.03 11.17 -34.64
N ALA A 10 23.68 12.33 -34.76
CA ALA A 10 23.53 13.42 -33.80
C ALA A 10 22.08 13.95 -33.79
N PHE A 11 21.45 14.07 -34.95
CA PHE A 11 20.05 14.48 -35.03
C PHE A 11 19.15 13.48 -34.27
N TRP A 12 19.27 12.18 -34.52
CA TRP A 12 18.46 11.17 -33.86
C TRP A 12 18.74 11.11 -32.36
N LEU A 13 20.01 11.28 -31.96
CA LEU A 13 20.36 11.35 -30.53
C LEU A 13 19.66 12.55 -29.85
N VAL A 14 19.77 13.75 -30.43
CA VAL A 14 19.13 14.94 -29.87
C VAL A 14 17.63 14.81 -29.85
N LEU A 15 17.01 14.27 -30.90
CA LEU A 15 15.58 14.02 -30.95
C LEU A 15 15.15 13.03 -29.87
N SER A 16 15.87 11.92 -29.69
CA SER A 16 15.59 10.93 -28.65
C SER A 16 15.67 11.51 -27.24
N LEU A 17 16.70 12.31 -26.96
CA LEU A 17 16.85 13.00 -25.67
C LEU A 17 15.72 14.01 -25.44
N ALA A 18 15.34 14.77 -26.47
CA ALA A 18 14.23 15.73 -26.38
C ALA A 18 12.91 15.00 -26.09
N LEU A 19 12.63 13.90 -26.80
CA LEU A 19 11.43 13.08 -26.57
C LEU A 19 11.43 12.46 -25.16
N ALA A 20 12.57 11.97 -24.68
CA ALA A 20 12.69 11.44 -23.32
C ALA A 20 12.39 12.52 -22.27
N LEU A 21 12.93 13.73 -22.43
CA LEU A 21 12.66 14.84 -21.53
C LEU A 21 11.17 15.26 -21.55
N ILE A 22 10.60 15.39 -22.76
CA ILE A 22 9.17 15.73 -22.90
C ILE A 22 8.31 14.64 -22.23
N SER A 23 8.65 13.37 -22.43
CA SER A 23 7.92 12.25 -21.83
C SER A 23 8.04 12.27 -20.30
N ALA A 24 9.24 12.53 -19.76
CA ALA A 24 9.44 12.62 -18.30
C ALA A 24 8.64 13.78 -17.68
N VAL A 25 8.66 14.96 -18.32
CA VAL A 25 7.86 16.11 -17.87
C VAL A 25 6.36 15.81 -17.99
N GLY A 26 5.94 15.21 -19.10
CA GLY A 26 4.55 14.82 -19.32
C GLY A 26 4.06 13.80 -18.26
N ALA A 27 4.88 12.78 -17.95
CA ALA A 27 4.58 11.82 -16.91
C ALA A 27 4.44 12.48 -15.53
N SER A 28 5.37 13.36 -15.16
CA SER A 28 5.32 14.11 -13.91
C SER A 28 4.05 14.98 -13.79
N ILE A 29 3.66 15.67 -14.87
CA ILE A 29 2.41 16.46 -14.91
C ILE A 29 1.21 15.54 -14.70
N VAL A 30 1.18 14.38 -15.35
CA VAL A 30 0.07 13.44 -15.21
C VAL A 30 0.02 12.86 -13.80
N GLN A 31 1.13 12.39 -13.24
CA GLN A 31 1.20 11.82 -11.90
C GLN A 31 0.80 12.81 -10.82
N THR A 32 1.19 14.06 -10.95
CA THR A 32 0.87 15.11 -9.96
C THR A 32 -0.44 15.87 -10.27
N SER A 33 -1.23 15.42 -11.24
CA SER A 33 -2.45 16.13 -11.70
C SER A 33 -2.20 17.62 -12.02
N GLY A 34 -1.13 17.90 -12.78
CA GLY A 34 -0.75 19.26 -13.09
C GLY A 34 -0.22 20.06 -11.90
N GLY A 35 0.32 19.38 -10.90
CA GLY A 35 0.82 19.98 -9.66
C GLY A 35 -0.26 20.14 -8.58
N ALA A 36 -1.45 19.55 -8.76
CA ALA A 36 -2.48 19.52 -7.71
C ALA A 36 -2.14 18.56 -6.55
N VAL A 37 -1.17 17.68 -6.74
CA VAL A 37 -0.63 16.78 -5.74
C VAL A 37 0.87 16.94 -5.66
N SER A 38 1.43 17.05 -4.46
CA SER A 38 2.89 17.00 -4.24
C SER A 38 3.32 15.58 -3.96
N GLU A 39 4.45 15.17 -4.56
CA GLU A 39 5.09 13.87 -4.34
C GLU A 39 6.47 14.07 -3.72
N LYS A 40 6.79 13.29 -2.70
CA LYS A 40 8.09 13.37 -2.02
C LYS A 40 8.56 11.98 -1.60
N ASN A 41 9.80 11.65 -1.93
CA ASN A 41 10.51 10.56 -1.26
C ASN A 41 10.93 11.03 0.13
N ILE A 42 10.54 10.27 1.15
CA ILE A 42 10.83 10.58 2.55
C ILE A 42 11.45 9.39 3.25
N SER A 43 12.14 9.68 4.34
CA SER A 43 12.60 8.67 5.30
C SER A 43 12.48 9.20 6.72
N TRP A 44 12.24 8.30 7.69
CA TRP A 44 12.19 8.64 9.09
C TRP A 44 12.74 7.50 9.95
N VAL A 45 13.13 7.80 11.17
CA VAL A 45 13.55 6.81 12.16
C VAL A 45 12.36 6.51 13.06
N THR A 46 12.02 5.24 13.19
CA THR A 46 10.91 4.77 14.04
C THR A 46 11.31 4.70 15.51
N SER A 47 10.34 4.47 16.40
CA SER A 47 10.60 4.33 17.84
C SER A 47 11.52 3.13 18.18
N SER A 48 11.63 2.16 17.29
CA SER A 48 12.57 1.03 17.43
C SER A 48 13.99 1.34 16.94
N GLY A 49 14.24 2.56 16.43
CA GLY A 49 15.53 2.98 15.88
C GLY A 49 15.80 2.51 14.45
N LEU A 50 14.82 1.88 13.81
CA LEU A 50 14.91 1.46 12.41
C LEU A 50 14.48 2.59 11.47
N THR A 51 15.13 2.67 10.31
CA THR A 51 14.74 3.63 9.27
C THR A 51 13.67 3.05 8.37
N MET A 52 12.61 3.83 8.14
CA MET A 52 11.61 3.58 7.11
C MET A 52 11.77 4.55 5.95
N SER A 53 11.46 4.10 4.75
CA SER A 53 11.41 4.88 3.52
C SER A 53 10.02 4.78 2.88
N ALA A 54 9.56 5.86 2.27
CA ALA A 54 8.26 5.90 1.61
C ALA A 54 8.18 6.98 0.53
N ILE A 55 7.17 6.86 -0.34
CA ILE A 55 6.64 7.96 -1.13
C ILE A 55 5.46 8.56 -0.36
N LEU A 56 5.51 9.87 -0.13
CA LEU A 56 4.43 10.65 0.46
C LEU A 56 3.79 11.51 -0.62
N MET A 57 2.49 11.27 -0.88
CA MET A 57 1.68 12.08 -1.79
C MET A 57 0.70 12.94 -0.96
N VAL A 58 0.71 14.23 -1.21
CA VAL A 58 -0.11 15.20 -0.46
C VAL A 58 -0.91 16.06 -1.42
N PRO A 59 -2.24 16.01 -1.39
CA PRO A 59 -3.09 16.91 -2.18
C PRO A 59 -2.86 18.37 -1.79
N ASN A 60 -2.82 19.26 -2.77
CA ASN A 60 -2.77 20.69 -2.52
C ASN A 60 -4.01 21.12 -1.72
N GLY A 61 -3.81 22.05 -0.78
CA GLY A 61 -4.86 22.48 0.12
C GLY A 61 -5.01 21.64 1.39
N ALA A 62 -4.33 20.51 1.51
CA ALA A 62 -4.24 19.79 2.78
C ALA A 62 -3.46 20.63 3.80
N THR A 63 -4.13 21.04 4.87
CA THR A 63 -3.56 21.91 5.92
C THR A 63 -4.02 21.46 7.30
N ALA A 64 -3.46 22.02 8.35
CA ALA A 64 -3.91 21.72 9.72
C ALA A 64 -5.36 22.14 9.99
N SER A 65 -5.91 23.09 9.22
CA SER A 65 -7.31 23.54 9.29
C SER A 65 -8.21 22.84 8.27
N ASP A 66 -7.64 22.17 7.26
CA ASP A 66 -8.36 21.38 6.26
C ASP A 66 -7.66 20.03 6.13
N LYS A 67 -7.90 19.18 7.13
CA LYS A 67 -7.29 17.85 7.20
C LYS A 67 -7.91 16.90 6.20
N ARG A 68 -7.11 15.95 5.73
CA ARG A 68 -7.50 14.95 4.74
C ARG A 68 -7.47 13.55 5.33
N PRO A 69 -8.35 12.64 4.86
CA PRO A 69 -8.20 11.22 5.12
C PRO A 69 -6.86 10.73 4.59
N ALA A 70 -6.36 9.65 5.18
CA ALA A 70 -5.05 9.14 4.79
C ALA A 70 -5.06 7.64 4.55
N ILE A 71 -4.14 7.16 3.71
CA ILE A 71 -3.98 5.74 3.42
C ILE A 71 -2.50 5.38 3.43
N VAL A 72 -2.16 4.29 4.13
CA VAL A 72 -0.84 3.66 4.06
C VAL A 72 -0.92 2.45 3.14
N LEU A 73 -0.03 2.39 2.17
CA LEU A 73 0.06 1.32 1.17
C LEU A 73 1.35 0.53 1.34
N ALA A 74 1.27 -0.79 1.21
CA ALA A 74 2.42 -1.67 1.20
C ALA A 74 2.43 -2.60 -0.01
N HIS A 75 3.62 -2.84 -0.53
CA HIS A 75 3.88 -3.65 -1.71
C HIS A 75 3.87 -5.15 -1.43
N GLY A 76 3.91 -5.97 -2.49
CA GLY A 76 4.10 -7.41 -2.42
C GLY A 76 5.57 -7.81 -2.19
N TRP A 77 5.81 -9.11 -2.13
CA TRP A 77 7.15 -9.66 -1.94
C TRP A 77 8.11 -9.25 -3.08
N TRP A 78 9.35 -8.93 -2.75
CA TRP A 78 10.41 -8.60 -3.71
C TRP A 78 10.18 -7.30 -4.51
N ASN A 79 9.32 -6.45 -4.02
CA ASN A 79 9.01 -5.14 -4.57
C ASN A 79 9.44 -4.02 -3.61
N ASP A 80 9.06 -2.80 -3.95
CA ASP A 80 9.29 -1.61 -3.15
C ASP A 80 8.07 -0.67 -3.22
N LYS A 81 8.20 0.51 -2.64
CA LYS A 81 7.12 1.52 -2.58
C LYS A 81 6.57 1.95 -3.94
N GLU A 82 7.36 1.83 -5.02
CA GLU A 82 6.95 2.22 -6.37
C GLU A 82 5.88 1.27 -6.95
N MET A 83 5.79 0.02 -6.47
CA MET A 83 4.82 -0.96 -6.96
C MET A 83 3.38 -0.48 -6.85
N GLN A 84 3.08 0.42 -5.92
CA GLN A 84 1.72 0.93 -5.68
C GLN A 84 1.40 2.19 -6.49
N ASP A 85 2.15 2.49 -7.56
CA ASP A 85 2.08 3.75 -8.31
C ASP A 85 0.67 4.10 -8.79
N SER A 86 -0.04 3.18 -9.40
CA SER A 86 -1.42 3.40 -9.85
C SER A 86 -2.37 3.69 -8.69
N ASN A 87 -2.15 3.06 -7.53
CA ASN A 87 -2.98 3.25 -6.34
C ASN A 87 -2.68 4.59 -5.68
N TYR A 88 -1.41 4.91 -5.37
CA TYR A 88 -1.11 6.13 -4.63
C TYR A 88 -1.38 7.39 -5.45
N VAL A 89 -1.14 7.35 -6.77
CA VAL A 89 -1.47 8.47 -7.67
C VAL A 89 -2.96 8.72 -7.71
N GLU A 90 -3.78 7.69 -7.88
CA GLU A 90 -5.22 7.84 -8.00
C GLU A 90 -5.89 8.23 -6.67
N LEU A 91 -5.44 7.67 -5.57
CA LEU A 91 -5.94 8.03 -4.24
C LEU A 91 -5.60 9.48 -3.89
N ALA A 92 -4.37 9.93 -4.18
CA ALA A 92 -3.97 11.30 -3.93
C ALA A 92 -4.76 12.30 -4.78
N ARG A 93 -5.08 11.95 -6.03
CA ARG A 93 -5.98 12.75 -6.91
C ARG A 93 -7.39 12.87 -6.35
N ARG A 94 -7.85 11.88 -5.59
CA ARG A 94 -9.15 11.88 -4.90
C ARG A 94 -9.14 12.59 -3.57
N GLY A 95 -8.00 13.18 -3.18
CA GLY A 95 -7.89 14.01 -1.98
C GLY A 95 -7.34 13.31 -0.75
N TYR A 96 -6.88 12.07 -0.85
CA TYR A 96 -6.23 11.36 0.26
C TYR A 96 -4.76 11.78 0.40
N VAL A 97 -4.27 11.86 1.62
CA VAL A 97 -2.83 11.81 1.89
C VAL A 97 -2.39 10.37 1.82
N VAL A 98 -1.43 10.04 0.95
CA VAL A 98 -1.04 8.66 0.72
C VAL A 98 0.43 8.46 1.08
N LEU A 99 0.71 7.38 1.81
CA LEU A 99 2.04 6.95 2.19
C LEU A 99 2.28 5.54 1.62
N SER A 100 3.05 5.43 0.54
CA SER A 100 3.48 4.15 0.00
C SER A 100 4.83 3.79 0.58
N ILE A 101 4.88 2.75 1.43
CA ILE A 101 6.08 2.40 2.21
C ILE A 101 6.97 1.37 1.50
N ASP A 102 8.28 1.48 1.70
CA ASP A 102 9.16 0.32 1.60
C ASP A 102 8.99 -0.51 2.88
N MET A 103 8.45 -1.72 2.78
CA MET A 103 8.42 -2.61 3.95
C MET A 103 9.83 -2.91 4.45
N TYR A 104 9.99 -3.24 5.72
CA TYR A 104 11.28 -3.64 6.26
C TYR A 104 11.93 -4.75 5.43
N GLY A 105 13.22 -4.62 5.16
CA GLY A 105 13.98 -5.54 4.31
C GLY A 105 13.83 -5.28 2.80
N HIS A 106 13.10 -4.24 2.39
CA HIS A 106 12.88 -3.87 1.00
C HIS A 106 13.25 -2.40 0.75
N GLY A 107 13.50 -2.07 -0.51
CA GLY A 107 13.81 -0.71 -0.95
C GLY A 107 14.91 -0.05 -0.12
N SER A 108 14.60 1.10 0.45
CA SER A 108 15.53 1.88 1.29
C SER A 108 15.23 1.80 2.80
N SER A 109 14.30 0.92 3.21
CA SER A 109 14.02 0.68 4.62
C SER A 109 15.02 -0.27 5.26
N SER A 110 15.21 -0.13 6.58
CA SER A 110 16.09 -0.99 7.37
C SER A 110 15.70 -2.46 7.28
N ILE A 111 16.67 -3.35 7.44
CA ILE A 111 16.40 -4.79 7.59
C ILE A 111 15.99 -5.06 9.03
N MET A 112 14.87 -5.75 9.21
CA MET A 112 14.46 -6.26 10.52
C MET A 112 15.22 -7.54 10.86
N LYS A 113 15.34 -7.81 12.15
CA LYS A 113 15.82 -9.10 12.63
C LYS A 113 14.81 -10.19 12.24
N VAL A 114 15.31 -11.29 11.67
CA VAL A 114 14.48 -12.43 11.27
C VAL A 114 13.64 -12.95 12.46
N GLY A 115 12.36 -13.19 12.21
CA GLY A 115 11.40 -13.63 13.22
C GLY A 115 10.71 -12.50 14.00
N HIS A 116 11.00 -11.23 13.65
CA HIS A 116 10.39 -10.04 14.26
C HIS A 116 9.48 -9.27 13.30
N GLU A 117 9.15 -9.88 12.16
CA GLU A 117 8.37 -9.22 11.09
C GLU A 117 6.99 -8.77 11.59
N MET A 118 6.39 -9.52 12.50
CA MET A 118 5.09 -9.18 13.09
C MET A 118 5.13 -8.02 14.08
N ASP A 119 6.28 -7.75 14.73
CA ASP A 119 6.38 -6.77 15.82
C ASP A 119 6.02 -5.34 15.39
N ALA A 120 6.23 -5.02 14.11
CA ALA A 120 5.84 -3.74 13.50
C ALA A 120 5.01 -3.94 12.23
N ALA A 121 4.41 -5.13 12.04
CA ALA A 121 3.70 -5.50 10.82
C ALA A 121 4.52 -5.20 9.55
N THR A 122 5.80 -5.61 9.54
CA THR A 122 6.79 -5.31 8.48
C THR A 122 6.93 -3.84 8.12
N GLY A 123 6.55 -2.93 9.01
CA GLY A 123 6.59 -1.48 8.84
C GLY A 123 5.23 -0.84 8.56
N MET A 124 4.17 -1.59 8.25
CA MET A 124 2.83 -1.05 8.02
C MET A 124 2.35 -0.20 9.20
N TYR A 125 2.47 -0.71 10.43
CA TYR A 125 2.02 0.02 11.61
C TYR A 125 2.93 1.22 11.96
N ASP A 126 4.22 1.14 11.66
CA ASP A 126 5.12 2.30 11.77
C ASP A 126 4.76 3.38 10.74
N GLY A 127 4.31 3.01 9.54
CA GLY A 127 3.75 3.92 8.57
C GLY A 127 2.47 4.60 9.07
N VAL A 128 1.55 3.85 9.68
CA VAL A 128 0.33 4.40 10.30
C VAL A 128 0.67 5.39 11.41
N LYS A 129 1.60 5.06 12.30
CA LYS A 129 2.05 5.98 13.34
C LYS A 129 2.68 7.25 12.76
N TYR A 130 3.49 7.11 11.71
CA TYR A 130 4.13 8.26 11.06
C TYR A 130 3.11 9.19 10.41
N ILE A 131 2.21 8.65 9.55
CA ILE A 131 1.24 9.48 8.82
C ILE A 131 0.30 10.22 9.77
N ALA A 132 -0.03 9.62 10.93
CA ALA A 132 -0.84 10.22 11.97
C ALA A 132 -0.15 11.42 12.66
N THR A 133 1.17 11.60 12.54
CA THR A 133 1.88 12.79 13.07
C THR A 133 1.78 14.00 12.16
N LEU A 134 1.34 13.83 10.92
CA LEU A 134 1.28 14.91 9.94
C LEU A 134 0.11 15.85 10.27
N PRO A 135 0.32 17.17 10.37
CA PRO A 135 -0.69 18.09 10.86
C PRO A 135 -1.94 18.21 9.98
N TYR A 136 -1.81 17.84 8.71
CA TYR A 136 -2.86 17.89 7.70
C TYR A 136 -3.59 16.53 7.49
N VAL A 137 -3.31 15.55 8.34
CA VAL A 137 -3.99 14.23 8.31
C VAL A 137 -5.11 14.20 9.34
N ASP A 138 -6.27 13.73 8.90
CA ASP A 138 -7.36 13.37 9.80
C ASP A 138 -7.08 12.00 10.42
N THR A 139 -6.70 12.00 11.68
CA THR A 139 -6.37 10.77 12.41
C THR A 139 -7.59 9.90 12.74
N SER A 140 -8.79 10.42 12.51
CA SER A 140 -10.04 9.65 12.63
C SER A 140 -10.40 8.89 11.36
N ASP A 141 -9.64 9.08 10.27
CA ASP A 141 -9.92 8.48 8.97
C ASP A 141 -8.61 8.03 8.26
N ILE A 142 -7.97 7.03 8.85
CA ILE A 142 -6.76 6.39 8.30
C ILE A 142 -7.10 4.97 7.86
N GLY A 143 -6.90 4.70 6.56
CA GLY A 143 -6.98 3.37 5.97
C GLY A 143 -5.61 2.74 5.76
N ILE A 144 -5.60 1.42 5.64
CA ILE A 144 -4.42 0.66 5.23
C ILE A 144 -4.77 -0.28 4.08
N SER A 145 -3.84 -0.49 3.17
CA SER A 145 -4.00 -1.45 2.08
C SER A 145 -2.65 -2.04 1.67
N GLY A 146 -2.70 -3.19 1.06
CA GLY A 146 -1.51 -3.80 0.50
C GLY A 146 -1.84 -4.97 -0.40
N HIS A 147 -0.88 -5.32 -1.24
CA HIS A 147 -0.96 -6.47 -2.13
C HIS A 147 -0.12 -7.62 -1.59
N SER A 148 -0.64 -8.83 -1.58
CA SER A 148 0.09 -10.04 -1.20
C SER A 148 0.72 -9.91 0.21
N ASN A 149 2.03 -9.86 0.34
CA ASN A 149 2.69 -9.61 1.64
C ASN A 149 2.37 -8.25 2.25
N GLY A 150 2.06 -7.23 1.46
CA GLY A 150 1.54 -5.96 1.96
C GLY A 150 0.17 -6.11 2.62
N ALA A 151 -0.70 -6.95 2.09
CA ALA A 151 -1.98 -7.28 2.72
C ALA A 151 -1.78 -8.14 3.98
N ARG A 152 -0.77 -9.03 4.01
CA ARG A 152 -0.36 -9.72 5.24
C ARG A 152 0.12 -8.72 6.31
N ALA A 153 0.90 -7.72 5.91
CA ALA A 153 1.32 -6.65 6.80
C ALA A 153 0.12 -5.86 7.35
N ALA A 154 -0.89 -5.60 6.51
CA ALA A 154 -2.14 -4.98 6.95
C ALA A 154 -2.84 -5.85 8.02
N ASN A 155 -2.95 -7.16 7.81
CA ASN A 155 -3.48 -8.09 8.82
C ASN A 155 -2.69 -8.01 10.15
N TRP A 156 -1.37 -8.00 10.09
CA TRP A 156 -0.53 -7.91 11.30
C TRP A 156 -0.60 -6.56 12.00
N ALA A 157 -0.98 -5.50 11.29
CA ALA A 157 -1.15 -4.17 11.90
C ALA A 157 -2.38 -4.08 12.81
N ILE A 158 -3.41 -4.90 12.59
CA ILE A 158 -4.66 -4.84 13.36
C ILE A 158 -4.45 -5.07 14.87
N PRO A 159 -3.82 -6.19 15.32
CA PRO A 159 -3.61 -6.40 16.75
C PRO A 159 -2.66 -5.36 17.39
N LEU A 160 -1.76 -4.76 16.62
CA LEU A 160 -0.91 -3.68 17.10
C LEU A 160 -1.73 -2.40 17.35
N ASP A 161 -2.67 -2.10 16.45
CA ASP A 161 -3.58 -0.97 16.59
C ASP A 161 -4.59 -1.19 17.72
N ASP A 162 -5.08 -2.43 17.90
CA ASP A 162 -5.99 -2.80 19.00
C ASP A 162 -5.33 -2.67 20.37
N ALA A 163 -4.03 -2.98 20.45
CA ALA A 163 -3.25 -2.82 21.67
C ALA A 163 -2.87 -1.37 21.98
N ALA A 164 -3.04 -0.45 21.05
CA ALA A 164 -2.70 0.96 21.24
C ALA A 164 -3.76 1.69 22.07
N LYS A 165 -3.36 2.78 22.75
CA LYS A 165 -4.29 3.63 23.52
C LYS A 165 -5.34 4.29 22.63
N THR A 166 -4.99 4.59 21.41
CA THR A 166 -5.87 5.20 20.40
C THR A 166 -5.76 4.38 19.14
N GLN A 167 -6.87 3.79 18.72
CA GLN A 167 -6.95 3.06 17.45
C GLN A 167 -6.98 4.06 16.30
N LEU A 168 -6.03 3.94 15.40
CA LEU A 168 -5.84 4.82 14.25
C LEU A 168 -6.43 4.25 12.97
N ILE A 169 -6.39 2.92 12.80
CA ILE A 169 -6.84 2.26 11.58
C ILE A 169 -8.37 2.19 11.57
N LYS A 170 -9.01 2.72 10.54
CA LYS A 170 -10.48 2.72 10.35
C LYS A 170 -10.93 1.77 9.25
N SER A 171 -10.09 1.59 8.24
CA SER A 171 -10.40 0.69 7.12
C SER A 171 -9.19 -0.13 6.71
N VAL A 172 -9.48 -1.33 6.20
CA VAL A 172 -8.47 -2.29 5.73
C VAL A 172 -8.89 -2.79 4.36
N TYR A 173 -8.04 -2.69 3.37
CA TYR A 173 -8.30 -3.25 2.04
C TYR A 173 -7.20 -4.24 1.67
N LEU A 174 -7.58 -5.52 1.57
CA LEU A 174 -6.67 -6.63 1.30
C LEU A 174 -6.72 -7.00 -0.18
N VAL A 175 -5.58 -6.99 -0.85
CA VAL A 175 -5.46 -7.38 -2.26
C VAL A 175 -4.62 -8.64 -2.35
N ASP A 176 -5.19 -9.70 -2.88
CA ASP A 176 -4.55 -11.00 -3.07
C ASP A 176 -3.88 -11.53 -1.79
N ASN A 177 -4.64 -11.52 -0.70
CA ASN A 177 -4.29 -12.18 0.56
C ASN A 177 -5.56 -12.50 1.33
N ASP A 178 -5.48 -13.56 2.14
CA ASP A 178 -6.58 -14.01 2.95
C ASP A 178 -6.87 -13.04 4.11
N PRO A 179 -8.12 -12.67 4.32
CA PRO A 179 -8.52 -12.05 5.57
C PRO A 179 -8.45 -13.07 6.71
N ILE A 180 -8.23 -12.60 7.93
CA ILE A 180 -8.28 -13.42 9.14
C ILE A 180 -9.72 -13.45 9.63
N TYR A 181 -10.36 -14.60 9.58
CA TYR A 181 -11.77 -14.81 9.92
C TYR A 181 -11.98 -15.94 10.93
N THR A 182 -10.91 -16.68 11.28
CA THR A 182 -10.97 -17.76 12.27
C THR A 182 -9.84 -17.64 13.27
N ASP A 183 -10.09 -18.15 14.49
CA ASP A 183 -9.02 -18.39 15.47
C ASP A 183 -8.22 -19.67 15.14
N ALA A 184 -7.22 -19.97 15.94
CA ALA A 184 -6.38 -21.16 15.78
C ALA A 184 -7.14 -22.50 15.91
N LYS A 185 -8.40 -22.48 16.36
CA LYS A 185 -9.28 -23.65 16.48
C LYS A 185 -10.30 -23.72 15.33
N GLY A 186 -10.24 -22.81 14.37
CA GLY A 186 -11.15 -22.73 13.24
C GLY A 186 -12.53 -22.12 13.56
N LYS A 187 -12.70 -21.51 14.74
CA LYS A 187 -13.93 -20.78 15.07
C LYS A 187 -13.92 -19.41 14.43
N PHE A 188 -15.03 -18.99 13.81
CA PHE A 188 -15.19 -17.65 13.29
C PHE A 188 -15.03 -16.58 14.36
N ILE A 189 -14.28 -15.54 14.04
CA ILE A 189 -14.01 -14.38 14.87
C ILE A 189 -14.13 -13.08 14.06
N ASN A 190 -14.58 -12.02 14.72
CA ASN A 190 -14.44 -10.68 14.15
C ASN A 190 -13.04 -10.14 14.43
N TYR A 191 -12.09 -10.44 13.55
CA TYR A 191 -10.69 -10.04 13.70
C TYR A 191 -10.49 -8.53 13.55
N TYR A 192 -11.30 -7.88 12.72
CA TYR A 192 -11.12 -6.47 12.37
C TYR A 192 -11.92 -5.52 13.27
N GLY A 193 -12.75 -6.04 14.16
CA GLY A 193 -13.59 -5.23 15.04
C GLY A 193 -14.62 -4.43 14.25
N ASN A 194 -14.66 -3.11 14.48
CA ASN A 194 -15.58 -2.18 13.81
C ASN A 194 -14.95 -1.46 12.60
N ARG A 195 -13.87 -2.00 12.03
CA ARG A 195 -13.23 -1.42 10.85
C ARG A 195 -13.96 -1.84 9.59
N ASP A 196 -13.99 -0.93 8.63
CA ASP A 196 -14.43 -1.28 7.28
C ASP A 196 -13.41 -2.20 6.62
N VAL A 197 -13.85 -3.33 6.09
CA VAL A 197 -12.98 -4.33 5.46
C VAL A 197 -13.36 -4.54 4.02
N GLY A 198 -12.41 -4.39 3.12
CA GLY A 198 -12.53 -4.76 1.73
C GLY A 198 -11.53 -5.87 1.39
N VAL A 199 -11.96 -6.83 0.59
CA VAL A 199 -11.12 -7.92 0.10
C VAL A 199 -11.25 -8.01 -1.41
N GLN A 200 -10.11 -7.96 -2.09
CA GLN A 200 -10.03 -8.24 -3.52
C GLN A 200 -9.39 -9.62 -3.71
N ALA A 201 -10.21 -10.58 -4.13
CA ALA A 201 -9.75 -11.88 -4.58
C ALA A 201 -9.74 -11.91 -6.11
N ASN A 202 -8.59 -12.14 -6.70
CA ASN A 202 -8.47 -12.18 -8.16
C ASN A 202 -8.83 -13.55 -8.72
N GLN A 203 -9.49 -13.57 -9.87
CA GLN A 203 -9.95 -14.79 -10.54
C GLN A 203 -8.82 -15.79 -10.84
N TYR A 204 -7.62 -15.29 -11.05
CA TYR A 204 -6.44 -16.10 -11.39
C TYR A 204 -5.37 -16.07 -10.31
N ASP A 205 -5.77 -15.78 -9.05
CA ASP A 205 -4.87 -15.90 -7.92
C ASP A 205 -4.39 -17.35 -7.78
N GLU A 206 -3.08 -17.55 -7.64
CA GLU A 206 -2.49 -18.89 -7.57
C GLU A 206 -2.29 -19.39 -6.13
N PHE A 207 -2.50 -18.52 -5.11
CA PHE A 207 -2.14 -18.81 -3.74
C PHE A 207 -3.29 -18.65 -2.74
N PHE A 208 -3.88 -17.45 -2.67
CA PHE A 208 -4.70 -17.06 -1.52
C PHE A 208 -6.15 -17.54 -1.59
N PHE A 209 -6.71 -17.77 -2.77
CA PHE A 209 -8.08 -18.27 -2.91
C PHE A 209 -8.24 -19.70 -2.36
N ARG A 210 -7.15 -20.45 -2.21
CA ARG A 210 -7.16 -21.85 -1.74
C ARG A 210 -7.56 -22.00 -0.28
N SER A 211 -7.45 -20.94 0.49
CA SER A 211 -7.89 -20.92 1.89
C SER A 211 -9.41 -20.95 2.03
N TYR A 212 -10.14 -20.68 0.96
CA TYR A 212 -11.60 -20.59 0.97
C TYR A 212 -12.22 -21.87 0.47
N SER A 213 -13.05 -22.50 1.29
CA SER A 213 -13.66 -23.76 0.95
C SER A 213 -15.05 -23.91 1.55
N LYS A 214 -16.01 -24.33 0.73
CA LYS A 214 -17.37 -24.68 1.19
C LYS A 214 -17.38 -25.90 2.12
N THR A 215 -16.37 -26.76 2.03
CA THR A 215 -16.31 -28.06 2.71
C THR A 215 -15.14 -28.20 3.67
N GLY A 216 -14.37 -27.14 3.90
CA GLY A 216 -13.10 -27.19 4.65
C GLY A 216 -11.92 -27.73 3.82
N GLN A 217 -12.11 -27.96 2.52
CA GLN A 217 -11.06 -28.30 1.58
C GLN A 217 -10.74 -27.08 0.72
N GLU A 218 -9.52 -26.98 0.20
CA GLU A 218 -9.12 -25.89 -0.69
C GLU A 218 -10.06 -25.81 -1.90
N THR A 219 -10.56 -24.61 -2.19
CA THR A 219 -11.26 -24.37 -3.45
C THR A 219 -10.25 -24.29 -4.59
N THR A 220 -10.62 -24.82 -5.73
CA THR A 220 -9.79 -24.77 -6.96
C THR A 220 -10.22 -23.65 -7.90
N ASP A 221 -11.33 -22.98 -7.61
CA ASP A 221 -11.87 -21.88 -8.42
C ASP A 221 -12.04 -20.62 -7.56
N PRO A 222 -11.23 -19.58 -7.78
CA PRO A 222 -11.32 -18.33 -7.02
C PRO A 222 -12.67 -17.61 -7.17
N ARG A 223 -13.45 -17.89 -8.22
CA ARG A 223 -14.81 -17.35 -8.41
C ARG A 223 -15.80 -17.86 -7.37
N GLU A 224 -15.49 -18.97 -6.73
CA GLU A 224 -16.33 -19.52 -5.67
C GLU A 224 -16.15 -18.81 -4.31
N PHE A 225 -15.14 -17.95 -4.17
CA PHE A 225 -14.81 -17.27 -2.92
C PHE A 225 -16.01 -16.63 -2.26
N ILE A 226 -16.78 -15.80 -2.98
CA ILE A 226 -17.90 -15.05 -2.43
C ILE A 226 -19.02 -15.94 -1.85
N THR A 227 -19.09 -17.20 -2.25
CA THR A 227 -20.10 -18.16 -1.79
C THR A 227 -19.60 -19.06 -0.65
N THR A 228 -18.35 -18.86 -0.21
CA THR A 228 -17.78 -19.64 0.89
C THR A 228 -18.33 -19.14 2.24
N PRO A 229 -18.44 -20.03 3.25
CA PRO A 229 -18.79 -19.58 4.61
C PRO A 229 -17.87 -18.50 5.17
N GLN A 230 -16.60 -18.55 4.78
CA GLN A 230 -15.58 -17.59 5.18
C GLN A 230 -15.88 -16.20 4.62
N ALA A 231 -16.16 -16.10 3.31
CA ALA A 231 -16.53 -14.82 2.70
C ALA A 231 -17.85 -14.29 3.27
N GLN A 232 -18.83 -15.15 3.46
CA GLN A 232 -20.13 -14.78 4.02
C GLN A 232 -20.00 -14.27 5.46
N SER A 233 -19.06 -14.77 6.25
CA SER A 233 -18.80 -14.28 7.62
C SER A 233 -18.31 -12.84 7.71
N PHE A 234 -17.97 -12.21 6.59
CA PHE A 234 -17.67 -10.77 6.52
C PHE A 234 -18.87 -9.91 6.15
N LEU A 235 -19.98 -10.53 5.69
CA LEU A 235 -21.17 -9.80 5.26
C LEU A 235 -22.21 -9.67 6.37
N ASP A 236 -22.08 -10.48 7.42
CA ASP A 236 -22.93 -10.49 8.62
C ASP A 236 -22.30 -9.67 9.74
#